data_1b184e1b7f1aad75c22a7d78b5b0ad30
#
_entry.id   1b184e1b7f1aad75c22a7d78b5b0ad30
#
_cell.length_a   1.000
_cell.length_b   1.000
_cell.length_c   1.000
_cell.angle_alpha   90.00
_cell.angle_beta   90.00
_cell.angle_gamma   90.00
#
_symmetry.space_group_name_H-M   'P 1'
#
loop_
_entity.id
_entity.type
_entity.pdbx_description
1 polymer ?
#
loop_
_entity_poly.entity_id
_entity_poly.type
_entity_poly.pdbx_seq_one_letter_code
_entity_poly.pdbx_strand_id
1 'polypeptide(L)'
;DLVITGRVPKGYLGEPLAEITMLPVCHPLHPLAHGEGLSQADLGHELQIVIKDTGHSPQEISGWLKADQRWTVNNFHEAIGILLSGLGFAWLPQHLVEPLLQQQRLHTIKLMESSARKFFTDLVIPNPQGLGPSATLLLECLRISHRLDSAAQEAARSTPLQTARLP
;
A
#
# COMPACT_ATOMS: atom_id res chain seq x y z
N ASP A 1 14.78 1.94 19.19
CA ASP A 1 15.82 1.12 18.56
C ASP A 1 15.79 1.22 17.03
N LEU A 2 14.75 0.68 16.35
CA LEU A 2 14.55 0.78 14.91
C LEU A 2 13.18 1.41 14.61
N VAL A 3 13.11 2.26 13.59
CA VAL A 3 11.85 2.88 13.15
C VAL A 3 11.68 2.64 11.66
N ILE A 4 10.52 2.08 11.27
CA ILE A 4 10.11 1.98 9.87
C ILE A 4 9.07 3.07 9.63
N THR A 5 9.33 3.95 8.68
CA THR A 5 8.47 5.12 8.45
C THR A 5 8.37 5.47 6.97
N GLY A 6 7.25 6.02 6.55
CA GLY A 6 7.09 6.61 5.21
C GLY A 6 7.64 8.04 5.10
N ARG A 7 8.10 8.62 6.20
CA ARG A 7 8.69 9.96 6.21
C ARG A 7 9.76 10.05 7.30
N VAL A 8 10.99 10.23 6.88
CA VAL A 8 12.13 10.37 7.80
C VAL A 8 12.00 11.66 8.62
N PRO A 9 12.03 11.59 9.97
CA PRO A 9 11.97 12.77 10.81
C PRO A 9 13.18 13.68 10.60
N LYS A 10 13.00 14.99 10.82
CA LYS A 10 14.10 15.95 10.69
C LYS A 10 15.25 15.60 11.64
N GLY A 11 16.47 15.63 11.09
CA GLY A 11 17.69 15.34 11.87
C GLY A 11 18.10 13.87 11.88
N TYR A 12 17.34 12.99 11.24
CA TYR A 12 17.70 11.59 11.09
C TYR A 12 17.98 11.23 9.62
N LEU A 13 18.73 10.15 9.41
CA LEU A 13 18.96 9.55 8.12
C LEU A 13 18.10 8.30 7.99
N GLY A 14 17.45 8.13 6.83
CA GLY A 14 16.69 6.93 6.46
C GLY A 14 17.47 6.08 5.45
N GLU A 15 17.40 4.77 5.63
CA GLU A 15 17.82 3.81 4.62
C GLU A 15 16.55 3.33 3.89
N PRO A 16 16.47 3.39 2.54
CA PRO A 16 15.33 2.84 1.80
C PRO A 16 15.09 1.37 2.17
N LEU A 17 13.86 1.01 2.51
CA LEU A 17 13.52 -0.33 2.97
C LEU A 17 12.57 -1.05 2.02
N ALA A 18 11.48 -0.43 1.61
CA ALA A 18 10.51 -1.06 0.73
C ALA A 18 9.70 -0.06 -0.08
N GLU A 19 9.28 -0.46 -1.27
CA GLU A 19 8.25 0.21 -2.04
C GLU A 19 6.91 -0.46 -1.77
N ILE A 20 5.92 0.30 -1.32
CA ILE A 20 4.57 -0.18 -1.06
C ILE A 20 3.65 0.35 -2.17
N THR A 21 3.04 -0.56 -2.91
CA THR A 21 2.01 -0.24 -3.88
C THR A 21 0.65 -0.27 -3.22
N MET A 22 -0.10 0.82 -3.32
CA MET A 22 -1.49 0.93 -2.84
C MET A 22 -2.43 0.83 -4.04
N LEU A 23 -3.43 -0.04 -3.94
CA LEU A 23 -4.47 -0.22 -4.95
C LEU A 23 -5.81 0.26 -4.42
N PRO A 24 -6.63 0.94 -5.23
CA PRO A 24 -8.02 1.22 -4.90
C PRO A 24 -8.82 -0.05 -5.14
N VAL A 25 -9.47 -0.56 -4.10
CA VAL A 25 -10.21 -1.82 -4.16
C VAL A 25 -11.60 -1.69 -3.56
N CYS A 26 -12.53 -2.48 -4.08
CA CYS A 26 -13.90 -2.59 -3.61
C CYS A 26 -14.41 -4.04 -3.71
N HIS A 27 -15.64 -4.28 -3.26
CA HIS A 27 -16.29 -5.57 -3.48
C HIS A 27 -16.61 -5.77 -4.97
N PRO A 28 -16.57 -7.00 -5.52
CA PRO A 28 -16.88 -7.25 -6.94
C PRO A 28 -18.27 -6.81 -7.39
N LEU A 29 -19.25 -6.80 -6.48
CA LEU A 29 -20.61 -6.32 -6.75
C LEU A 29 -20.80 -4.80 -6.54
N HIS A 30 -19.75 -4.08 -6.15
CA HIS A 30 -19.81 -2.64 -5.96
C HIS A 30 -19.86 -1.93 -7.32
N PRO A 31 -20.62 -0.83 -7.50
CA PRO A 31 -20.70 -0.11 -8.78
C PRO A 31 -19.34 0.26 -9.36
N LEU A 32 -18.37 0.66 -8.54
CA LEU A 32 -17.01 0.99 -8.97
C LEU A 32 -16.22 -0.19 -9.57
N ALA A 33 -16.65 -1.43 -9.33
CA ALA A 33 -15.98 -2.60 -9.91
C ALA A 33 -16.23 -2.75 -11.42
N HIS A 34 -17.35 -2.22 -11.90
CA HIS A 34 -17.79 -2.36 -13.29
C HIS A 34 -17.76 -1.05 -14.07
N GLY A 35 -17.35 0.04 -13.44
CA GLY A 35 -17.26 1.34 -14.09
C GLY A 35 -16.14 1.38 -15.13
N GLU A 36 -16.43 1.88 -16.32
CA GLU A 36 -15.44 2.16 -17.36
C GLU A 36 -15.12 3.65 -17.38
N GLY A 37 -13.85 3.99 -17.58
CA GLY A 37 -13.42 5.38 -17.66
C GLY A 37 -13.61 6.18 -16.37
N LEU A 38 -13.55 5.51 -15.21
CA LEU A 38 -13.71 6.17 -13.92
C LEU A 38 -12.56 7.15 -13.66
N SER A 39 -12.92 8.34 -13.17
CA SER A 39 -11.99 9.36 -12.70
C SER A 39 -11.90 9.36 -11.17
N GLN A 40 -10.95 10.10 -10.62
CA GLN A 40 -10.92 10.33 -9.18
C GLN A 40 -12.15 11.10 -8.66
N ALA A 41 -12.83 11.88 -9.50
CA ALA A 41 -14.05 12.57 -9.11
C ALA A 41 -15.20 11.59 -8.84
N ASP A 42 -15.29 10.50 -9.64
CA ASP A 42 -16.33 9.48 -9.47
C ASP A 42 -16.19 8.76 -8.12
N LEU A 43 -14.95 8.57 -7.63
CA LEU A 43 -14.70 8.06 -6.28
C LEU A 43 -15.20 9.01 -5.18
N GLY A 44 -15.33 10.31 -5.49
CA GLY A 44 -15.76 11.33 -4.54
C GLY A 44 -17.15 11.09 -3.99
N HIS A 45 -18.03 10.51 -4.77
CA HIS A 45 -19.43 10.27 -4.42
C HIS A 45 -19.67 8.95 -3.66
N GLU A 46 -18.63 8.11 -3.57
CA GLU A 46 -18.72 6.81 -2.93
C GLU A 46 -18.13 6.80 -1.52
N LEU A 47 -18.58 5.87 -0.67
CA LEU A 47 -18.07 5.72 0.68
C LEU A 47 -16.60 5.30 0.65
N GLN A 48 -15.72 6.13 1.19
CA GLN A 48 -14.31 5.79 1.37
C GLN A 48 -14.04 5.25 2.77
N ILE A 49 -13.41 4.08 2.85
CA ILE A 49 -12.89 3.54 4.09
C ILE A 49 -11.43 4.01 4.25
N VAL A 50 -11.16 4.71 5.33
CA VAL A 50 -9.86 5.34 5.62
C VAL A 50 -9.25 4.71 6.86
N ILE A 51 -7.97 4.37 6.79
CA ILE A 51 -7.22 3.88 7.94
C ILE A 51 -6.71 5.08 8.75
N LYS A 52 -7.00 5.08 10.05
CA LYS A 52 -6.56 6.13 10.96
C LYS A 52 -5.04 6.14 11.08
N ASP A 53 -4.46 7.32 10.96
CA ASP A 53 -3.09 7.52 11.41
C ASP A 53 -3.03 7.41 12.94
N THR A 54 -2.15 6.56 13.45
CA THR A 54 -1.94 6.35 14.89
C THR A 54 -0.88 7.29 15.47
N GLY A 55 -0.31 8.17 14.65
CA GLY A 55 0.68 9.18 15.09
C GLY A 55 0.09 10.16 16.10
N HIS A 56 0.91 10.59 17.07
CA HIS A 56 0.50 11.53 18.13
C HIS A 56 0.45 12.99 17.64
N SER A 57 1.05 13.28 16.51
CA SER A 57 0.98 14.62 15.87
C SER A 57 0.04 14.54 14.69
N PRO A 58 -0.90 15.50 14.53
CA PRO A 58 -1.67 15.59 13.30
C PRO A 58 -0.69 15.90 12.17
N GLN A 59 -0.23 14.85 11.52
CA GLN A 59 0.60 14.93 10.32
C GLN A 59 -0.33 15.25 9.15
N GLU A 60 0.22 15.92 8.14
CA GLU A 60 -0.47 16.15 6.89
C GLU A 60 -1.10 14.83 6.43
N ILE A 61 -2.41 14.87 6.25
CA ILE A 61 -3.21 13.74 5.82
C ILE A 61 -2.58 13.17 4.55
N SER A 62 -1.90 12.04 4.68
CA SER A 62 -1.25 11.36 3.58
C SER A 62 -2.30 10.50 2.86
N GLY A 63 -2.53 10.80 1.59
CA GLY A 63 -3.41 10.00 0.74
C GLY A 63 -4.52 10.80 0.07
N TRP A 64 -5.35 10.11 -0.70
CA TRP A 64 -6.53 10.68 -1.32
C TRP A 64 -7.70 10.63 -0.32
N LEU A 65 -8.18 11.77 0.12
CA LEU A 65 -9.24 11.92 1.12
C LEU A 65 -10.30 12.89 0.64
N LYS A 66 -10.72 12.78 -0.63
CA LYS A 66 -11.66 13.71 -1.27
C LYS A 66 -13.10 13.17 -1.34
N ALA A 67 -13.37 11.97 -0.83
CA ALA A 67 -14.72 11.44 -0.80
C ALA A 67 -15.62 12.23 0.16
N ASP A 68 -16.86 12.43 -0.25
CA ASP A 68 -17.88 13.15 0.53
C ASP A 68 -18.23 12.40 1.82
N GLN A 69 -18.24 11.06 1.75
CA GLN A 69 -18.50 10.17 2.88
C GLN A 69 -17.26 9.33 3.19
N ARG A 70 -16.86 9.31 4.45
CA ARG A 70 -15.70 8.57 4.92
C ARG A 70 -15.98 7.87 6.23
N TRP A 71 -15.62 6.59 6.29
CA TRP A 71 -15.55 5.84 7.53
C TRP A 71 -14.10 5.62 7.91
N THR A 72 -13.75 5.90 9.15
CA THR A 72 -12.40 5.74 9.67
C THR A 72 -12.31 4.48 10.51
N VAL A 73 -11.34 3.63 10.19
CA VAL A 73 -11.04 2.38 10.89
C VAL A 73 -9.61 2.41 11.46
N ASN A 74 -9.29 1.50 12.38
CA ASN A 74 -8.00 1.52 13.06
C ASN A 74 -6.89 0.78 12.32
N ASN A 75 -7.24 -0.15 11.43
CA ASN A 75 -6.27 -0.98 10.73
C ASN A 75 -6.80 -1.50 9.38
N PHE A 76 -5.91 -2.07 8.58
CA PHE A 76 -6.23 -2.62 7.26
C PHE A 76 -7.20 -3.80 7.30
N HIS A 77 -7.17 -4.64 8.36
CA HIS A 77 -8.06 -5.80 8.46
C HIS A 77 -9.51 -5.40 8.65
N GLU A 78 -9.77 -4.36 9.45
CA GLU A 78 -11.11 -3.78 9.59
C GLU A 78 -11.61 -3.24 8.25
N ALA A 79 -10.76 -2.50 7.51
CA ALA A 79 -11.10 -2.01 6.18
C ALA A 79 -11.46 -3.16 5.22
N ILE A 80 -10.63 -4.20 5.16
CA ILE A 80 -10.90 -5.39 4.34
C ILE A 80 -12.24 -6.05 4.73
N GLY A 81 -12.53 -6.19 6.03
CA GLY A 81 -13.81 -6.74 6.50
C GLY A 81 -15.02 -5.96 6.00
N ILE A 82 -14.94 -4.63 6.02
CA ILE A 82 -16.01 -3.75 5.53
C ILE A 82 -16.17 -3.90 4.01
N LEU A 83 -15.06 -3.91 3.25
CA LEU A 83 -15.12 -4.09 1.81
C LEU A 83 -15.74 -5.45 1.43
N LEU A 84 -15.37 -6.52 2.14
CA LEU A 84 -15.93 -7.86 1.93
C LEU A 84 -17.42 -7.95 2.21
N SER A 85 -17.98 -7.04 3.02
CA SER A 85 -19.42 -6.91 3.22
C SER A 85 -20.14 -6.12 2.11
N GLY A 86 -19.43 -5.67 1.09
CA GLY A 86 -19.98 -4.96 -0.06
C GLY A 86 -20.02 -3.44 0.09
N LEU A 87 -19.44 -2.87 1.14
CA LEU A 87 -19.54 -1.44 1.43
C LEU A 87 -18.28 -0.68 1.02
N GLY A 88 -18.45 0.35 0.21
CA GLY A 88 -17.46 1.35 -0.11
C GLY A 88 -16.21 0.85 -0.84
N PHE A 89 -15.18 1.68 -0.79
CA PHE A 89 -13.86 1.39 -1.36
C PHE A 89 -12.74 1.87 -0.43
N ALA A 90 -11.55 1.32 -0.60
CA ALA A 90 -10.35 1.75 0.12
C ALA A 90 -9.11 1.66 -0.76
N TRP A 91 -8.08 2.46 -0.41
CA TRP A 91 -6.72 2.28 -0.90
C TRP A 91 -6.00 1.35 0.07
N LEU A 92 -5.63 0.16 -0.40
CA LEU A 92 -5.01 -0.86 0.43
C LEU A 92 -3.69 -1.35 -0.17
N PRO A 93 -2.72 -1.75 0.66
CA PRO A 93 -1.47 -2.35 0.19
C PRO A 93 -1.73 -3.58 -0.67
N GLN A 94 -1.14 -3.62 -1.87
CA GLN A 94 -1.32 -4.70 -2.83
C GLN A 94 -1.04 -6.08 -2.20
N HIS A 95 0.04 -6.21 -1.45
CA HIS A 95 0.42 -7.47 -0.82
C HIS A 95 -0.61 -8.02 0.18
N LEU A 96 -1.43 -7.15 0.79
CA LEU A 96 -2.51 -7.57 1.70
C LEU A 96 -3.76 -8.01 0.96
N VAL A 97 -4.04 -7.43 -0.20
CA VAL A 97 -5.27 -7.70 -0.95
C VAL A 97 -5.08 -8.69 -2.10
N GLU A 98 -3.85 -8.94 -2.54
CA GLU A 98 -3.54 -9.84 -3.64
C GLU A 98 -4.22 -11.23 -3.53
N PRO A 99 -4.21 -11.94 -2.37
CA PRO A 99 -4.91 -13.20 -2.24
C PRO A 99 -6.43 -13.07 -2.43
N LEU A 100 -7.01 -11.95 -2.02
CA LEU A 100 -8.45 -11.68 -2.17
C LEU A 100 -8.82 -11.30 -3.60
N LEU A 101 -7.92 -10.62 -4.30
CA LEU A 101 -8.07 -10.33 -5.73
C LEU A 101 -8.03 -11.60 -6.57
N GLN A 102 -7.08 -12.50 -6.30
CA GLN A 102 -6.97 -13.81 -6.95
C GLN A 102 -8.19 -14.69 -6.70
N GLN A 103 -8.78 -14.62 -5.51
CA GLN A 103 -10.02 -15.31 -5.14
C GLN A 103 -11.28 -14.60 -5.66
N GLN A 104 -11.15 -13.49 -6.39
CA GLN A 104 -12.26 -12.66 -6.86
C GLN A 104 -13.20 -12.17 -5.73
N ARG A 105 -12.69 -12.06 -4.51
CA ARG A 105 -13.44 -11.55 -3.35
C ARG A 105 -13.34 -10.03 -3.22
N LEU A 106 -12.29 -9.45 -3.79
CA LEU A 106 -12.13 -8.01 -4.01
C LEU A 106 -11.84 -7.75 -5.48
N HIS A 107 -12.08 -6.53 -5.91
CA HIS A 107 -11.83 -6.05 -7.26
C HIS A 107 -11.03 -4.75 -7.23
N THR A 108 -10.05 -4.62 -8.13
CA THR A 108 -9.30 -3.37 -8.28
C THR A 108 -10.09 -2.38 -9.13
N ILE A 109 -10.31 -1.19 -8.62
CA ILE A 109 -10.99 -0.12 -9.36
C ILE A 109 -10.03 0.42 -10.43
N LYS A 110 -10.49 0.41 -11.68
CA LYS A 110 -9.73 0.92 -12.83
C LYS A 110 -10.04 2.40 -13.05
N LEU A 111 -9.05 3.26 -12.79
CA LEU A 111 -9.17 4.69 -13.05
C LEU A 111 -8.50 5.04 -14.38
N MET A 112 -8.99 6.08 -15.05
CA MET A 112 -8.35 6.63 -16.27
C MET A 112 -6.94 7.14 -15.98
N GLU A 113 -6.74 7.71 -14.79
CA GLU A 113 -5.43 8.03 -14.25
C GLU A 113 -4.79 6.78 -13.66
N SER A 114 -3.56 6.89 -13.19
CA SER A 114 -2.91 5.75 -12.53
C SER A 114 -3.73 5.26 -11.33
N SER A 115 -4.18 4.02 -11.38
CA SER A 115 -4.91 3.38 -10.28
C SER A 115 -3.99 2.97 -9.12
N ALA A 116 -2.70 2.84 -9.34
CA ALA A 116 -1.74 2.45 -8.32
C ALA A 116 -1.01 3.69 -7.77
N ARG A 117 -0.84 3.72 -6.47
CA ARG A 117 -0.01 4.73 -5.78
C ARG A 117 1.13 4.03 -5.10
N LYS A 118 2.32 4.57 -5.24
CA LYS A 118 3.53 4.02 -4.64
C LYS A 118 4.03 4.96 -3.57
N PHE A 119 4.44 4.42 -2.45
CA PHE A 119 5.20 5.15 -1.46
C PHE A 119 6.37 4.28 -0.97
N PHE A 120 7.40 4.95 -0.53
CA PHE A 120 8.60 4.29 -0.02
C PHE A 120 8.58 4.33 1.51
N THR A 121 9.08 3.26 2.10
CA THR A 121 9.36 3.21 3.53
C THR A 121 10.85 3.23 3.75
N ASP A 122 11.26 3.99 4.76
CA ASP A 122 12.64 4.10 5.19
C ASP A 122 12.82 3.46 6.56
N LEU A 123 13.96 2.83 6.75
CA LEU A 123 14.46 2.38 8.04
C LEU A 123 15.32 3.47 8.67
N VAL A 124 14.95 3.90 9.84
CA VAL A 124 15.69 4.90 10.62
C VAL A 124 16.26 4.25 11.87
N ILE A 125 17.54 4.49 12.13
CA ILE A 125 18.26 4.02 13.32
C ILE A 125 18.62 5.26 14.15
N PRO A 126 17.80 5.64 15.15
CA PRO A 126 18.03 6.86 15.91
C PRO A 126 19.34 6.90 16.68
N ASN A 127 19.78 5.74 17.17
CA ASN A 127 21.05 5.59 17.89
C ASN A 127 21.77 4.31 17.44
N PRO A 128 22.60 4.37 16.40
CA PRO A 128 23.30 3.19 15.87
C PRO A 128 24.26 2.54 16.89
N GLN A 129 24.83 3.32 17.80
CA GLN A 129 25.77 2.82 18.81
C GLN A 129 25.07 2.16 20.01
N GLY A 130 23.77 2.39 20.17
CA GLY A 130 22.96 1.85 21.25
C GLY A 130 22.10 0.65 20.88
N LEU A 131 22.32 0.05 19.70
CA LEU A 131 21.57 -1.13 19.28
C LEU A 131 21.94 -2.35 20.11
N GLY A 132 20.94 -2.95 20.77
CA GLY A 132 21.08 -4.24 21.41
C GLY A 132 21.16 -5.40 20.41
N PRO A 133 21.57 -6.62 20.86
CA PRO A 133 21.77 -7.77 19.99
C PRO A 133 20.52 -8.13 19.14
N SER A 134 19.34 -8.09 19.74
CA SER A 134 18.07 -8.40 19.06
C SER A 134 17.73 -7.37 17.98
N ALA A 135 17.95 -6.07 18.24
CA ALA A 135 17.73 -5.02 17.26
C ALA A 135 18.73 -5.12 16.10
N THR A 136 19.99 -5.47 16.40
CA THR A 136 21.00 -5.72 15.36
C THR A 136 20.61 -6.89 14.47
N LEU A 137 20.15 -8.00 15.04
CA LEU A 137 19.69 -9.15 14.27
C LEU A 137 18.48 -8.79 13.39
N LEU A 138 17.50 -8.08 13.93
CA LEU A 138 16.33 -7.61 13.16
C LEU A 138 16.76 -6.70 12.01
N LEU A 139 17.69 -5.79 12.24
CA LEU A 139 18.25 -4.90 11.22
C LEU A 139 18.87 -5.70 10.06
N GLU A 140 19.66 -6.73 10.37
CA GLU A 140 20.26 -7.61 9.36
C GLU A 140 19.20 -8.37 8.57
N CYS A 141 18.18 -8.92 9.24
CA CYS A 141 17.07 -9.59 8.58
C CYS A 141 16.32 -8.65 7.62
N LEU A 142 16.02 -7.42 8.03
CA LEU A 142 15.36 -6.43 7.19
C LEU A 142 16.19 -6.06 5.96
N ARG A 143 17.50 -5.88 6.12
CA ARG A 143 18.42 -5.58 5.01
C ARG A 143 18.55 -6.74 4.03
N ILE A 144 18.54 -7.98 4.51
CA ILE A 144 18.57 -9.18 3.67
C ILE A 144 17.26 -9.26 2.87
N SER A 145 16.10 -9.11 3.52
CA SER A 145 14.80 -9.12 2.85
C SER A 145 14.71 -8.05 1.77
N HIS A 146 15.10 -6.83 2.07
CA HIS A 146 15.11 -5.72 1.08
C HIS A 146 15.96 -6.04 -0.14
N ARG A 147 17.16 -6.63 0.05
CA ARG A 147 18.04 -7.03 -1.08
C ARG A 147 17.42 -8.12 -1.94
N LEU A 148 16.75 -9.10 -1.33
CA LEU A 148 16.09 -10.17 -2.05
C LEU A 148 14.90 -9.65 -2.86
N ASP A 149 14.09 -8.77 -2.28
CA ASP A 149 12.94 -8.15 -2.96
C ASP A 149 13.40 -7.26 -4.12
N SER A 150 14.46 -6.47 -3.92
CA SER A 150 15.02 -5.63 -4.97
C SER A 150 15.57 -6.45 -6.14
N ALA A 151 16.28 -7.54 -5.86
CA ALA A 151 16.79 -8.45 -6.89
C ALA A 151 15.65 -9.16 -7.65
N ALA A 152 14.60 -9.57 -6.95
CA ALA A 152 13.43 -10.20 -7.56
C ALA A 152 12.66 -9.21 -8.47
N GLN A 153 12.52 -7.95 -8.06
CA GLN A 153 11.90 -6.91 -8.87
C GLN A 153 12.71 -6.56 -10.11
N GLU A 154 14.04 -6.53 -10.01
CA GLU A 154 14.93 -6.28 -11.13
C GLU A 154 14.91 -7.44 -12.15
N ALA A 155 14.88 -8.68 -11.67
CA ALA A 155 14.73 -9.86 -12.52
C ALA A 155 13.38 -9.87 -13.26
N ALA A 156 12.29 -9.49 -12.57
CA ALA A 156 10.96 -9.39 -13.18
C ALA A 156 10.87 -8.30 -14.27
N ARG A 157 11.59 -7.20 -14.11
CA ARG A 157 11.68 -6.11 -15.10
C ARG A 157 12.53 -6.49 -16.31
N SER A 158 13.51 -7.37 -16.14
CA SER A 158 14.48 -7.77 -17.16
C SER A 158 13.99 -8.94 -18.03
N THR A 159 12.86 -9.57 -17.72
CA THR A 159 12.28 -10.65 -18.52
C THR A 159 11.48 -10.05 -19.68
N PRO A 160 11.97 -10.13 -20.95
CA PRO A 160 11.21 -9.62 -22.09
C PRO A 160 9.98 -10.48 -22.31
N LEU A 161 8.83 -9.82 -22.52
CA LEU A 161 7.61 -10.46 -23.03
C LEU A 161 7.97 -11.21 -24.32
N GLN A 162 8.15 -12.51 -24.24
CA GLN A 162 8.15 -13.36 -25.42
C GLN A 162 6.74 -13.31 -25.99
N THR A 163 6.57 -12.46 -27.00
CA THR A 163 5.42 -12.52 -27.89
C THR A 163 5.44 -13.89 -28.56
N ALA A 164 4.63 -14.81 -28.04
CA ALA A 164 4.31 -16.05 -28.72
C ALA A 164 3.55 -15.69 -30.02
N ARG A 165 4.29 -15.63 -31.14
CA ARG A 165 3.70 -15.76 -32.45
C ARG A 165 3.27 -17.22 -32.59
N LEU A 166 2.01 -17.47 -32.52
CA LEU A 166 1.42 -18.72 -33.00
C LEU A 166 1.37 -18.69 -34.53
N PRO A 167 1.65 -19.82 -35.19
CA PRO A 167 1.65 -19.96 -36.64
C PRO A 167 0.23 -19.85 -37.25
#